data_da1f80d5802abac86e64945973f81710
#
_entry.id   da1f80d5802abac86e64945973f81710
#
_cell.length_a   1.000
_cell.length_b   1.000
_cell.length_c   1.000
_cell.angle_alpha   90.00
_cell.angle_beta   90.00
_cell.angle_gamma   90.00
#
_symmetry.space_group_name_H-M   'P 1'
#
loop_
_entity.id
_entity.type
_entity.pdbx_description
1 polymer ?
#
loop_
_entity_poly.entity_id
_entity_poly.type
_entity_poly.pdbx_seq_one_letter_code
_entity_poly.pdbx_strand_id
1 'polypeptide(L)'
;MQTLRTRHTQGILAATLFTGALIATTPAIAQNTAAFEPAPSLPAADIAPATAIKSPLHKLAESVKIDNYFGVFVIESNFGKFTVTGVPMLNARVHELQAIEKLQKVSQSAAFQDALKNSATALGKFAETAVSDPGKAAESVGKGVETVFGNLAYLAKKGANAVGDTASDMTSSRAKPAAKAAPAGEPEPPSFTGDPFGYNKARREWSKQLGIDPYTSNPVLRPLLDNAAQATFAGNFAISSTIGAIAAPASLAVSFDATVRDSVWNQSPLDLAQANEQKLLALGVDARVVRDFLRSKWFTPTLQTGLTAALVRFGKIGGIDAVIRAAAVTQGETRARFLVDSVRMLVLHHEKSGPLASIKMSNLVPVGVTKDGALVVSVAVDYASWDKGAASFTTRKELTGKQKTLLVAGKTSARAQQELAKAGWTVKAGQRP
;
A
#
# COMPACT_ATOMS: atom_id res chain seq x y z
N MET A 1 -34.33 74.77 -77.41
CA MET A 1 -34.98 75.82 -76.63
C MET A 1 -34.48 75.62 -75.16
N GLN A 2 -33.66 76.54 -74.82
CA GLN A 2 -33.64 77.32 -73.55
C GLN A 2 -33.61 76.50 -72.24
N THR A 3 -32.45 76.50 -71.59
CA THR A 3 -32.02 77.38 -70.51
C THR A 3 -32.66 77.05 -69.18
N LEU A 4 -31.94 76.75 -68.19
CA LEU A 4 -31.33 77.70 -67.23
C LEU A 4 -30.47 76.98 -66.18
N ARG A 5 -29.39 77.67 -65.86
CA ARG A 5 -28.45 77.47 -64.79
C ARG A 5 -29.13 77.69 -63.41
N THR A 6 -28.70 76.95 -62.37
CA THR A 6 -28.30 77.64 -61.13
C THR A 6 -27.29 76.79 -60.32
N ARG A 7 -26.27 77.46 -59.89
CA ARG A 7 -25.20 77.06 -58.96
C ARG A 7 -25.73 77.09 -57.55
N HIS A 8 -25.30 76.17 -56.71
CA HIS A 8 -24.97 76.53 -55.33
C HIS A 8 -24.06 75.44 -54.71
N THR A 9 -22.85 75.83 -54.43
CA THR A 9 -22.04 75.84 -53.21
C THR A 9 -21.88 74.55 -52.41
N GLN A 10 -20.67 74.18 -52.44
CA GLN A 10 -19.81 73.44 -51.52
C GLN A 10 -20.31 73.21 -50.12
N GLY A 11 -20.22 71.96 -49.64
CA GLY A 11 -20.16 71.56 -48.26
C GLY A 11 -19.33 70.27 -48.16
N ILE A 12 -18.03 70.43 -47.86
CA ILE A 12 -17.11 69.33 -47.58
C ILE A 12 -17.45 68.85 -46.15
N LEU A 13 -17.99 67.65 -46.04
CA LEU A 13 -18.03 66.91 -44.77
C LEU A 13 -16.94 65.78 -44.81
N ALA A 14 -15.91 66.02 -44.07
CA ALA A 14 -14.89 65.01 -43.81
C ALA A 14 -15.46 63.97 -42.86
N ALA A 15 -15.73 62.77 -43.33
CA ALA A 15 -16.05 61.59 -42.50
C ALA A 15 -14.74 60.99 -42.00
N THR A 16 -14.40 61.24 -40.75
CA THR A 16 -13.32 60.54 -40.02
C THR A 16 -13.72 59.13 -39.70
N LEU A 17 -13.20 58.17 -40.39
CA LEU A 17 -13.32 56.75 -40.09
C LEU A 17 -12.46 56.46 -38.83
N PHE A 18 -13.11 56.31 -37.67
CA PHE A 18 -12.51 55.76 -36.45
C PHE A 18 -12.42 54.24 -36.64
N THR A 19 -11.27 53.75 -37.08
CA THR A 19 -10.91 52.31 -36.99
C THR A 19 -10.59 51.99 -35.55
N GLY A 20 -11.59 51.56 -34.77
CA GLY A 20 -11.41 50.99 -33.45
C GLY A 20 -10.68 49.65 -33.57
N ALA A 21 -9.38 49.65 -33.30
CA ALA A 21 -8.64 48.41 -33.08
C ALA A 21 -9.15 47.75 -31.78
N LEU A 22 -9.95 46.67 -31.93
CA LEU A 22 -10.23 45.75 -30.82
C LEU A 22 -8.91 45.11 -30.43
N ILE A 23 -8.25 45.60 -29.40
CA ILE A 23 -7.16 44.92 -28.72
C ILE A 23 -7.84 43.77 -27.93
N ALA A 24 -7.86 42.57 -28.52
CA ALA A 24 -8.18 41.36 -27.80
C ALA A 24 -7.10 41.13 -26.75
N THR A 25 -7.36 41.56 -25.54
CA THR A 25 -6.56 41.17 -24.37
C THR A 25 -6.81 39.70 -24.13
N THR A 26 -5.98 38.83 -24.72
CA THR A 26 -5.83 37.47 -24.24
C THR A 26 -5.40 37.54 -22.77
N PRO A 27 -6.12 36.89 -21.83
CA PRO A 27 -5.65 36.82 -20.47
C PRO A 27 -4.29 36.09 -20.51
N ALA A 28 -3.23 36.83 -20.23
CA ALA A 28 -1.93 36.24 -19.95
C ALA A 28 -2.12 35.38 -18.71
N ILE A 29 -2.22 34.05 -18.93
CA ILE A 29 -2.11 33.09 -17.84
C ILE A 29 -0.73 33.37 -17.25
N ALA A 30 -0.71 33.98 -16.05
CA ALA A 30 0.51 34.24 -15.32
C ALA A 30 1.20 32.90 -15.13
N GLN A 31 2.25 32.66 -15.90
CA GLN A 31 3.10 31.48 -15.71
C GLN A 31 3.70 31.65 -14.33
N ASN A 32 3.34 30.74 -13.43
CA ASN A 32 3.90 30.67 -12.10
C ASN A 32 5.42 30.51 -12.23
N THR A 33 6.16 31.60 -12.04
CA THR A 33 7.62 31.68 -12.20
C THR A 33 8.38 31.03 -11.04
N ALA A 34 7.69 30.50 -10.02
CA ALA A 34 8.32 29.77 -8.94
C ALA A 34 9.09 28.55 -9.50
N ALA A 35 10.31 28.32 -9.00
CA ALA A 35 11.15 27.21 -9.47
C ALA A 35 10.47 25.83 -9.30
N PHE A 36 9.60 25.69 -8.31
CA PHE A 36 8.89 24.45 -7.95
C PHE A 36 7.42 24.70 -7.69
N GLU A 37 6.61 23.64 -7.84
CA GLU A 37 5.20 23.64 -7.47
C GLU A 37 5.06 23.44 -5.95
N PRO A 38 4.16 24.18 -5.26
CA PRO A 38 3.77 23.84 -3.91
C PRO A 38 2.99 22.51 -3.90
N ALA A 39 3.00 21.83 -2.77
CA ALA A 39 2.16 20.65 -2.57
C ALA A 39 0.67 21.02 -2.76
N PRO A 40 -0.04 20.45 -3.75
CA PRO A 40 -1.40 20.86 -4.07
C PRO A 40 -2.42 20.24 -3.11
N SER A 41 -3.57 20.93 -2.99
CA SER A 41 -4.82 20.28 -2.56
C SER A 41 -5.70 20.07 -3.78
N LEU A 42 -6.20 18.85 -3.96
CA LEU A 42 -6.96 18.45 -5.14
C LEU A 42 -8.37 18.00 -4.74
N PRO A 43 -9.38 18.15 -5.61
CA PRO A 43 -10.67 17.52 -5.39
C PRO A 43 -10.50 16.00 -5.26
N ALA A 44 -11.21 15.39 -4.31
CA ALA A 44 -11.16 13.93 -4.12
C ALA A 44 -11.55 13.17 -5.38
N ALA A 45 -12.51 13.69 -6.15
CA ALA A 45 -12.95 13.12 -7.42
C ALA A 45 -11.83 13.03 -8.49
N ASP A 46 -10.78 13.83 -8.36
CA ASP A 46 -9.68 13.85 -9.31
C ASP A 46 -8.65 12.73 -9.08
N ILE A 47 -8.54 12.22 -7.86
CA ILE A 47 -7.49 11.25 -7.50
C ILE A 47 -8.02 9.97 -6.87
N ALA A 48 -9.16 10.00 -6.20
CA ALA A 48 -9.78 8.82 -5.61
C ALA A 48 -10.63 8.06 -6.64
N PRO A 49 -10.72 6.72 -6.56
CA PRO A 49 -11.71 5.97 -7.33
C PRO A 49 -13.14 6.41 -6.99
N ALA A 50 -14.03 6.48 -7.98
CA ALA A 50 -15.43 6.88 -7.78
C ALA A 50 -16.13 6.06 -6.69
N THR A 51 -15.82 4.77 -6.60
CA THR A 51 -16.37 3.84 -5.58
C THR A 51 -15.92 4.17 -4.15
N ALA A 52 -14.83 4.92 -3.98
CA ALA A 52 -14.32 5.30 -2.66
C ALA A 52 -14.83 6.68 -2.20
N ILE A 53 -15.50 7.46 -3.05
CA ILE A 53 -15.96 8.81 -2.71
C ILE A 53 -17.08 8.80 -1.66
N LYS A 54 -18.08 7.93 -1.86
CA LYS A 54 -19.27 7.86 -0.99
C LYS A 54 -19.95 6.50 -1.08
N SER A 55 -20.45 6.05 0.08
CA SER A 55 -21.34 4.90 0.22
C SER A 55 -22.32 5.14 1.38
N PRO A 56 -23.27 4.23 1.66
CA PRO A 56 -24.08 4.32 2.87
C PRO A 56 -23.27 4.32 4.18
N LEU A 57 -22.04 3.82 4.17
CA LEU A 57 -21.19 3.69 5.35
C LEU A 57 -20.20 4.83 5.52
N HIS A 58 -19.91 5.60 4.46
CA HIS A 58 -18.91 6.67 4.51
C HIS A 58 -19.08 7.76 3.45
N LYS A 59 -18.44 8.88 3.72
CA LYS A 59 -18.19 9.98 2.79
C LYS A 59 -16.71 10.37 2.86
N LEU A 60 -16.08 10.58 1.72
CA LEU A 60 -14.72 11.12 1.64
C LEU A 60 -14.77 12.65 1.73
N ALA A 61 -13.81 13.27 2.40
CA ALA A 61 -13.65 14.72 2.36
C ALA A 61 -13.39 15.19 0.93
N GLU A 62 -13.99 16.32 0.54
CA GLU A 62 -13.95 16.80 -0.84
C GLU A 62 -12.57 17.24 -1.30
N SER A 63 -11.75 17.74 -0.37
CA SER A 63 -10.38 18.19 -0.64
C SER A 63 -9.37 17.22 -0.06
N VAL A 64 -8.40 16.83 -0.89
CA VAL A 64 -7.31 15.91 -0.56
C VAL A 64 -5.99 16.63 -0.69
N LYS A 65 -5.29 16.79 0.41
CA LYS A 65 -3.93 17.32 0.41
C LYS A 65 -2.96 16.29 -0.15
N ILE A 66 -2.07 16.71 -1.03
CA ILE A 66 -0.95 15.87 -1.46
C ILE A 66 0.24 16.08 -0.52
N ASP A 67 0.72 15.02 0.07
CA ASP A 67 1.92 15.01 0.90
C ASP A 67 2.90 13.96 0.39
N ASN A 68 4.14 14.37 0.11
CA ASN A 68 5.16 13.48 -0.48
C ASN A 68 4.64 12.64 -1.67
N TYR A 69 3.86 13.27 -2.56
CA TYR A 69 3.22 12.68 -3.75
C TYR A 69 2.03 11.75 -3.48
N PHE A 70 1.65 11.54 -2.23
CA PHE A 70 0.49 10.74 -1.85
C PHE A 70 -0.69 11.61 -1.43
N GLY A 71 -1.90 11.20 -1.77
CA GLY A 71 -3.12 11.79 -1.25
C GLY A 71 -3.30 11.44 0.23
N VAL A 72 -3.55 12.46 1.05
CA VAL A 72 -3.99 12.29 2.44
C VAL A 72 -5.51 12.36 2.45
N PHE A 73 -6.15 11.21 2.55
CA PHE A 73 -7.60 11.08 2.48
C PHE A 73 -8.21 11.03 3.87
N VAL A 74 -9.29 11.79 4.05
CA VAL A 74 -10.08 11.77 5.27
C VAL A 74 -11.43 11.11 4.96
N ILE A 75 -11.70 9.98 5.60
CA ILE A 75 -12.92 9.19 5.47
C ILE A 75 -13.76 9.46 6.71
N GLU A 76 -14.94 10.04 6.53
CA GLU A 76 -15.96 10.17 7.57
C GLU A 76 -16.92 9.00 7.46
N SER A 77 -17.02 8.19 8.50
CA SER A 77 -17.83 6.98 8.47
C SER A 77 -18.69 6.82 9.73
N ASN A 78 -19.64 5.90 9.66
CA ASN A 78 -20.47 5.51 10.81
C ASN A 78 -19.64 4.91 11.98
N PHE A 79 -18.38 4.56 11.73
CA PHE A 79 -17.47 3.90 12.69
C PHE A 79 -16.34 4.83 13.15
N GLY A 80 -16.44 6.11 12.84
CA GLY A 80 -15.46 7.12 13.15
C GLY A 80 -14.76 7.70 11.92
N LYS A 81 -13.80 8.57 12.18
CA LYS A 81 -13.03 9.27 11.17
C LYS A 81 -11.68 8.57 10.97
N PHE A 82 -11.35 8.26 9.70
CA PHE A 82 -10.07 7.67 9.34
C PHE A 82 -9.28 8.65 8.47
N THR A 83 -7.99 8.76 8.75
CA THR A 83 -7.04 9.44 7.87
C THR A 83 -6.09 8.41 7.30
N VAL A 84 -6.01 8.33 5.97
CA VAL A 84 -5.17 7.36 5.27
C VAL A 84 -4.33 8.03 4.19
N THR A 85 -3.14 7.48 3.94
CA THR A 85 -2.20 7.99 2.94
C THR A 85 -2.11 7.03 1.77
N GLY A 86 -2.38 7.54 0.58
CA GLY A 86 -2.32 6.78 -0.66
C GLY A 86 -3.63 6.08 -1.03
N VAL A 87 -3.93 6.03 -2.34
CA VAL A 87 -5.12 5.40 -2.90
C VAL A 87 -5.21 3.90 -2.56
N PRO A 88 -4.11 3.11 -2.54
CA PRO A 88 -4.20 1.71 -2.12
C PRO A 88 -4.73 1.55 -0.69
N MET A 89 -4.29 2.40 0.25
CA MET A 89 -4.79 2.38 1.63
C MET A 89 -6.22 2.90 1.73
N LEU A 90 -6.59 3.92 0.95
CA LEU A 90 -7.98 4.39 0.84
C LEU A 90 -8.91 3.23 0.45
N ASN A 91 -8.57 2.51 -0.61
CA ASN A 91 -9.38 1.38 -1.09
C ASN A 91 -9.49 0.28 -0.02
N ALA A 92 -8.39 -0.08 0.62
CA ALA A 92 -8.41 -1.06 1.70
C ALA A 92 -9.33 -0.60 2.84
N ARG A 93 -9.22 0.64 3.30
CA ARG A 93 -9.98 1.18 4.42
C ARG A 93 -11.48 1.25 4.12
N VAL A 94 -11.86 1.70 2.91
CA VAL A 94 -13.27 1.76 2.48
C VAL A 94 -13.89 0.36 2.44
N HIS A 95 -13.14 -0.64 1.93
CA HIS A 95 -13.60 -2.03 1.92
C HIS A 95 -13.79 -2.60 3.33
N GLU A 96 -12.89 -2.27 4.25
CA GLU A 96 -12.94 -2.71 5.65
C GLU A 96 -14.15 -2.18 6.43
N LEU A 97 -14.77 -1.07 6.01
CA LEU A 97 -15.98 -0.55 6.67
C LEU A 97 -17.14 -1.54 6.63
N GLN A 98 -17.30 -2.30 5.55
CA GLN A 98 -18.32 -3.35 5.45
C GLN A 98 -18.02 -4.50 6.42
N ALA A 99 -16.75 -4.85 6.58
CA ALA A 99 -16.32 -5.87 7.54
C ALA A 99 -16.58 -5.41 8.99
N ILE A 100 -16.30 -4.14 9.31
CA ILE A 100 -16.59 -3.55 10.61
C ILE A 100 -18.09 -3.64 10.92
N GLU A 101 -18.95 -3.21 9.96
CA GLU A 101 -20.42 -3.27 10.14
C GLU A 101 -20.89 -4.69 10.47
N LYS A 102 -20.40 -5.69 9.73
CA LYS A 102 -20.79 -7.09 9.94
C LYS A 102 -20.29 -7.62 11.28
N LEU A 103 -19.02 -7.37 11.61
CA LEU A 103 -18.47 -7.83 12.89
C LEU A 103 -19.17 -7.16 14.08
N GLN A 104 -19.56 -5.89 13.99
CA GLN A 104 -20.34 -5.24 15.03
C GLN A 104 -21.72 -5.90 15.20
N LYS A 105 -22.42 -6.22 14.11
CA LYS A 105 -23.70 -6.94 14.17
C LYS A 105 -23.54 -8.32 14.81
N VAL A 106 -22.51 -9.06 14.43
CA VAL A 106 -22.20 -10.38 15.04
C VAL A 106 -21.88 -10.24 16.53
N SER A 107 -21.09 -9.24 16.90
CA SER A 107 -20.66 -9.04 18.29
C SER A 107 -21.80 -8.69 19.24
N GLN A 108 -22.94 -8.23 18.74
CA GLN A 108 -24.15 -7.95 19.51
C GLN A 108 -25.00 -9.21 19.81
N SER A 109 -24.73 -10.34 19.15
CA SER A 109 -25.49 -11.58 19.39
C SER A 109 -25.15 -12.21 20.74
N ALA A 110 -26.17 -12.75 21.44
CA ALA A 110 -25.98 -13.43 22.72
C ALA A 110 -24.97 -14.59 22.60
N ALA A 111 -25.08 -15.39 21.54
CA ALA A 111 -24.18 -16.51 21.28
C ALA A 111 -22.72 -16.07 21.14
N PHE A 112 -22.44 -14.93 20.51
CA PHE A 112 -21.10 -14.39 20.42
C PHE A 112 -20.57 -13.90 21.77
N GLN A 113 -21.41 -13.17 22.52
CA GLN A 113 -21.05 -12.67 23.84
C GLN A 113 -20.75 -13.80 24.82
N ASP A 114 -21.53 -14.90 24.81
CA ASP A 114 -21.30 -16.06 25.63
C ASP A 114 -20.02 -16.80 25.20
N ALA A 115 -19.78 -16.97 23.89
CA ALA A 115 -18.55 -17.53 23.39
C ALA A 115 -17.32 -16.71 23.79
N LEU A 116 -17.40 -15.38 23.73
CA LEU A 116 -16.31 -14.49 24.14
C LEU A 116 -16.01 -14.60 25.65
N LYS A 117 -17.05 -14.67 26.51
CA LYS A 117 -16.88 -14.91 27.96
C LYS A 117 -16.23 -16.27 28.22
N ASN A 118 -16.70 -17.32 27.55
CA ASN A 118 -16.14 -18.67 27.66
C ASN A 118 -14.69 -18.73 27.22
N SER A 119 -14.34 -17.99 26.16
CA SER A 119 -12.97 -17.91 25.65
C SER A 119 -12.00 -17.29 26.65
N ALA A 120 -12.41 -16.23 27.34
CA ALA A 120 -11.59 -15.60 28.40
C ALA A 120 -11.26 -16.57 29.52
N THR A 121 -12.26 -17.39 29.92
CA THR A 121 -12.10 -18.44 30.97
C THR A 121 -11.18 -19.56 30.44
N ALA A 122 -11.33 -20.00 29.21
CA ALA A 122 -10.52 -21.07 28.62
C ALA A 122 -9.05 -20.63 28.46
N LEU A 123 -8.80 -19.39 28.00
CA LEU A 123 -7.45 -18.84 27.90
C LEU A 123 -6.76 -18.67 29.25
N GLY A 124 -7.51 -18.26 30.30
CA GLY A 124 -7.00 -18.20 31.67
C GLY A 124 -6.55 -19.55 32.17
N LYS A 125 -7.38 -20.59 32.02
CA LYS A 125 -7.06 -21.98 32.42
C LYS A 125 -5.89 -22.54 31.63
N PHE A 126 -5.82 -22.22 30.30
CA PHE A 126 -4.70 -22.65 29.46
C PHE A 126 -3.38 -22.01 29.91
N ALA A 127 -3.37 -20.72 30.19
CA ALA A 127 -2.17 -20.02 30.64
C ALA A 127 -1.65 -20.63 31.99
N GLU A 128 -2.55 -20.97 32.89
CA GLU A 128 -2.24 -21.65 34.15
C GLU A 128 -1.66 -23.04 33.92
N THR A 129 -2.26 -23.84 33.03
CA THR A 129 -1.78 -25.18 32.67
C THR A 129 -0.44 -25.12 31.91
N ALA A 130 -0.23 -24.15 31.00
CA ALA A 130 1.01 -24.00 30.26
C ALA A 130 2.21 -23.68 31.17
N VAL A 131 1.98 -22.99 32.27
CA VAL A 131 2.99 -22.70 33.27
C VAL A 131 3.24 -23.94 34.18
N SER A 132 2.22 -24.66 34.54
CA SER A 132 2.29 -25.80 35.49
C SER A 132 2.62 -27.14 34.81
N ASP A 133 2.12 -27.39 33.62
CA ASP A 133 2.32 -28.64 32.85
C ASP A 133 2.25 -28.36 31.34
N PRO A 134 3.39 -28.02 30.68
CA PRO A 134 3.45 -27.73 29.25
C PRO A 134 2.99 -28.88 28.35
N GLY A 135 3.13 -30.14 28.80
CA GLY A 135 2.72 -31.31 28.06
C GLY A 135 1.19 -31.43 27.96
N LYS A 136 0.49 -31.24 29.07
CA LYS A 136 -0.99 -31.23 29.09
C LYS A 136 -1.60 -30.02 28.43
N ALA A 137 -0.92 -28.89 28.44
CA ALA A 137 -1.35 -27.70 27.69
C ALA A 137 -1.35 -28.02 26.19
N ALA A 138 -0.35 -28.72 25.70
CA ALA A 138 -0.25 -29.15 24.29
C ALA A 138 -1.38 -30.13 23.89
N GLU A 139 -1.74 -31.07 24.75
CA GLU A 139 -2.83 -32.02 24.50
C GLU A 139 -4.22 -31.37 24.50
N SER A 140 -4.41 -30.32 25.30
CA SER A 140 -5.72 -29.64 25.44
C SER A 140 -6.14 -28.81 24.21
N VAL A 141 -5.21 -28.50 23.30
CA VAL A 141 -5.44 -27.61 22.15
C VAL A 141 -5.88 -28.36 20.87
N GLY A 142 -5.96 -29.68 20.89
CA GLY A 142 -6.42 -30.48 19.72
C GLY A 142 -5.49 -30.41 18.49
N LYS A 143 -5.94 -30.92 17.34
CA LYS A 143 -5.14 -31.09 16.11
C LYS A 143 -4.42 -29.85 15.52
N GLY A 144 -4.54 -28.68 16.12
CA GLY A 144 -3.77 -27.49 15.78
C GLY A 144 -2.31 -27.51 16.26
N VAL A 145 -1.97 -28.44 17.15
CA VAL A 145 -0.68 -28.55 17.84
C VAL A 145 0.43 -29.12 16.96
N GLU A 146 0.12 -29.93 15.95
CA GLU A 146 1.14 -30.44 15.01
C GLU A 146 1.91 -29.32 14.32
N THR A 147 1.25 -28.20 14.06
CA THR A 147 1.88 -27.03 13.44
C THR A 147 2.83 -26.29 14.41
N VAL A 148 2.51 -26.29 15.71
CA VAL A 148 3.35 -25.62 16.74
C VAL A 148 4.65 -26.39 16.96
N PHE A 149 4.58 -27.73 17.05
CA PHE A 149 5.77 -28.55 17.22
C PHE A 149 6.62 -28.62 15.94
N GLY A 150 6.01 -28.63 14.76
CA GLY A 150 6.70 -28.47 13.48
C GLY A 150 7.46 -27.16 13.41
N ASN A 151 6.86 -26.09 13.89
CA ASN A 151 7.44 -24.76 13.92
C ASN A 151 8.57 -24.62 14.95
N LEU A 152 8.43 -25.25 16.14
CA LEU A 152 9.49 -25.28 17.16
C LEU A 152 10.67 -26.14 16.67
N ALA A 153 10.40 -27.28 16.03
CA ALA A 153 11.44 -28.14 15.44
C ALA A 153 12.17 -27.46 14.27
N TYR A 154 11.46 -26.64 13.47
CA TYR A 154 12.07 -25.84 12.42
C TYR A 154 13.00 -24.76 13.01
N LEU A 155 12.57 -24.05 14.05
CA LEU A 155 13.37 -23.06 14.76
C LEU A 155 14.59 -23.70 15.44
N ALA A 156 14.42 -24.87 16.06
CA ALA A 156 15.48 -25.64 16.66
C ALA A 156 16.48 -26.21 15.62
N LYS A 157 16.00 -26.61 14.43
CA LYS A 157 16.81 -27.12 13.33
C LYS A 157 17.63 -26.02 12.63
N LYS A 158 17.19 -24.76 12.69
CA LYS A 158 17.93 -23.57 12.19
C LYS A 158 19.00 -23.03 13.14
N GLY A 159 19.19 -23.67 14.27
CA GLY A 159 20.34 -23.44 15.17
C GLY A 159 20.04 -22.56 16.37
N ALA A 160 20.65 -22.91 17.49
CA ALA A 160 20.54 -22.29 18.81
C ALA A 160 20.77 -20.76 18.84
N ASN A 161 21.36 -20.17 17.80
CA ASN A 161 21.61 -18.73 17.68
C ASN A 161 20.32 -17.90 17.46
N ALA A 162 19.23 -18.50 16.96
CA ALA A 162 17.95 -17.77 16.81
C ALA A 162 17.13 -17.75 18.10
N VAL A 163 17.32 -18.72 18.99
CA VAL A 163 16.63 -18.80 20.28
C VAL A 163 17.28 -17.90 21.33
N GLY A 164 18.62 -17.71 21.23
CA GLY A 164 19.37 -16.79 22.11
C GLY A 164 18.94 -15.33 21.95
N ASP A 165 18.67 -14.89 20.72
CA ASP A 165 18.29 -13.49 20.45
C ASP A 165 16.86 -13.16 20.90
N THR A 166 15.93 -14.12 20.85
CA THR A 166 14.55 -13.91 21.33
C THR A 166 14.40 -13.96 22.84
N ALA A 167 15.19 -14.76 23.54
CA ALA A 167 15.18 -14.82 24.99
C ALA A 167 15.89 -13.62 25.65
N SER A 168 16.95 -13.09 25.01
CA SER A 168 17.68 -11.91 25.51
C SER A 168 16.92 -10.59 25.29
N ASP A 169 16.03 -10.49 24.28
CA ASP A 169 15.18 -9.32 24.09
C ASP A 169 14.07 -9.18 25.16
N MET A 170 13.74 -10.26 25.87
CA MET A 170 12.77 -10.21 27.00
C MET A 170 13.41 -9.80 28.33
N THR A 171 14.72 -9.82 28.47
CA THR A 171 15.40 -9.59 29.76
C THR A 171 16.41 -8.45 29.79
N SER A 172 16.76 -7.85 28.67
CA SER A 172 17.77 -6.78 28.64
C SER A 172 17.18 -5.42 28.24
N SER A 173 16.93 -4.57 29.23
CA SER A 173 16.80 -3.11 29.09
C SER A 173 18.13 -2.48 28.67
N ARG A 174 18.72 -2.89 27.56
CA ARG A 174 19.91 -2.24 27.03
C ARG A 174 19.51 -1.35 25.86
N ALA A 175 19.80 -0.05 26.01
CA ALA A 175 19.49 0.98 25.04
C ALA A 175 19.98 0.55 23.63
N LYS A 176 19.05 0.31 22.72
CA LYS A 176 19.30 0.16 21.29
C LYS A 176 19.85 1.47 20.74
N PRO A 177 20.83 1.45 19.79
CA PRO A 177 21.18 2.65 19.04
C PRO A 177 19.91 3.20 18.37
N ALA A 178 19.70 4.51 18.48
CA ALA A 178 18.52 5.20 17.96
C ALA A 178 18.31 4.86 16.47
N ALA A 179 17.35 3.98 16.19
CA ALA A 179 16.83 3.79 14.86
C ALA A 179 16.20 5.12 14.42
N LYS A 180 16.54 5.61 13.23
CA LYS A 180 15.91 6.80 12.66
C LYS A 180 14.39 6.65 12.79
N ALA A 181 13.77 7.59 13.50
CA ALA A 181 12.35 7.58 13.79
C ALA A 181 11.51 7.37 12.52
N ALA A 182 10.46 6.55 12.64
CA ALA A 182 9.41 6.46 11.64
C ALA A 182 8.82 7.86 11.40
N PRO A 183 8.27 8.14 10.19
CA PRO A 183 7.58 9.39 9.94
C PRO A 183 6.54 9.61 11.04
N ALA A 184 6.51 10.81 11.61
CA ALA A 184 5.56 11.16 12.65
C ALA A 184 4.13 10.92 12.15
N GLY A 185 3.39 10.01 12.81
CA GLY A 185 1.97 9.76 12.55
C GLY A 185 1.58 8.35 12.09
N GLU A 186 2.50 7.49 11.64
CA GLU A 186 2.14 6.10 11.32
C GLU A 186 2.20 5.22 12.59
N PRO A 187 1.09 4.56 12.98
CA PRO A 187 1.10 3.63 14.12
C PRO A 187 2.03 2.44 13.82
N GLU A 188 2.72 1.99 14.84
CA GLU A 188 3.57 0.81 14.72
C GLU A 188 2.73 -0.43 14.38
N PRO A 189 3.08 -1.19 13.32
CA PRO A 189 2.32 -2.38 12.99
C PRO A 189 2.49 -3.42 14.09
N PRO A 190 1.44 -4.22 14.34
CA PRO A 190 1.47 -5.25 15.33
C PRO A 190 2.48 -6.35 14.99
N SER A 191 3.05 -6.97 16.00
CA SER A 191 3.80 -8.22 15.83
C SER A 191 2.84 -9.36 15.47
N PHE A 192 3.15 -10.10 14.41
CA PHE A 192 2.39 -11.28 13.96
C PHE A 192 3.16 -12.58 14.20
N THR A 193 4.25 -12.53 14.96
CA THR A 193 5.07 -13.69 15.28
C THR A 193 4.48 -14.47 16.44
N GLY A 194 4.19 -15.73 16.18
CA GLY A 194 3.72 -16.69 17.17
C GLY A 194 2.19 -16.81 17.23
N ASP A 195 1.71 -17.99 16.87
CA ASP A 195 0.33 -18.42 17.16
C ASP A 195 0.41 -19.73 17.92
N PRO A 196 0.65 -19.68 19.24
CA PRO A 196 0.75 -20.90 20.03
C PRO A 196 -0.58 -21.67 20.10
N PHE A 197 -1.71 -21.08 19.63
CA PHE A 197 -3.03 -21.58 19.95
C PHE A 197 -3.99 -21.74 18.78
N GLY A 198 -3.56 -21.55 17.51
CA GLY A 198 -4.49 -21.59 16.37
C GLY A 198 -5.42 -20.36 16.24
N TYR A 199 -5.22 -19.35 17.07
CA TYR A 199 -5.93 -18.08 17.05
C TYR A 199 -5.79 -17.36 15.71
N ASN A 200 -4.59 -17.35 15.15
CA ASN A 200 -4.35 -16.79 13.83
C ASN A 200 -5.07 -17.57 12.72
N LYS A 201 -5.35 -18.87 12.89
CA LYS A 201 -6.18 -19.64 11.95
C LYS A 201 -7.60 -19.10 11.95
N ALA A 202 -8.24 -18.98 13.11
CA ALA A 202 -9.58 -18.40 13.20
C ALA A 202 -9.64 -16.98 12.64
N ARG A 203 -8.62 -16.15 12.92
CA ARG A 203 -8.50 -14.79 12.36
C ARG A 203 -8.46 -14.80 10.83
N ARG A 204 -7.67 -15.69 10.22
CA ARG A 204 -7.60 -15.83 8.75
C ARG A 204 -8.92 -16.32 8.16
N GLU A 205 -9.59 -17.26 8.82
CA GLU A 205 -10.91 -17.75 8.39
C GLU A 205 -11.95 -16.61 8.39
N TRP A 206 -12.01 -15.80 9.46
CA TRP A 206 -12.83 -14.60 9.50
C TRP A 206 -12.47 -13.61 8.39
N SER A 207 -11.19 -13.35 8.21
CA SER A 207 -10.69 -12.43 7.18
C SER A 207 -11.05 -12.89 5.78
N LYS A 208 -10.97 -14.20 5.51
CA LYS A 208 -11.38 -14.82 4.24
C LYS A 208 -12.88 -14.64 4.00
N GLN A 209 -13.72 -14.90 4.99
CA GLN A 209 -15.17 -14.70 4.91
C GLN A 209 -15.56 -13.24 4.69
N LEU A 210 -14.80 -12.33 5.27
CA LEU A 210 -15.01 -10.89 5.16
C LEU A 210 -14.31 -10.25 3.95
N GLY A 211 -13.48 -11.02 3.22
CA GLY A 211 -12.73 -10.52 2.06
C GLY A 211 -11.65 -9.48 2.41
N ILE A 212 -11.11 -9.50 3.64
CA ILE A 212 -10.15 -8.51 4.16
C ILE A 212 -8.77 -9.11 4.42
N ASP A 213 -7.77 -8.23 4.61
CA ASP A 213 -6.43 -8.65 5.03
C ASP A 213 -6.44 -9.05 6.52
N PRO A 214 -6.04 -10.28 6.89
CA PRO A 214 -5.93 -10.70 8.29
C PRO A 214 -4.91 -9.90 9.09
N TYR A 215 -4.00 -9.20 8.41
CA TYR A 215 -2.92 -8.39 9.00
C TYR A 215 -3.17 -6.89 8.87
N THR A 216 -4.45 -6.51 8.82
CA THR A 216 -4.85 -5.10 8.68
C THR A 216 -4.31 -4.21 9.80
N SER A 217 -3.92 -2.97 9.45
CA SER A 217 -3.55 -1.91 10.38
C SER A 217 -4.74 -1.06 10.83
N ASN A 218 -5.99 -1.41 10.46
CA ASN A 218 -7.19 -0.66 10.81
C ASN A 218 -7.43 -0.71 12.34
N PRO A 219 -7.39 0.43 13.05
CA PRO A 219 -7.50 0.45 14.50
C PRO A 219 -8.88 0.07 15.01
N VAL A 220 -9.94 0.18 14.20
CA VAL A 220 -11.31 -0.21 14.56
C VAL A 220 -11.59 -1.67 14.19
N LEU A 221 -11.16 -2.10 12.99
CA LEU A 221 -11.41 -3.45 12.51
C LEU A 221 -10.63 -4.50 13.30
N ARG A 222 -9.37 -4.20 13.61
CA ARG A 222 -8.47 -5.17 14.22
C ARG A 222 -8.97 -5.73 15.55
N PRO A 223 -9.39 -4.92 16.55
CA PRO A 223 -9.94 -5.44 17.80
C PRO A 223 -11.21 -6.29 17.58
N LEU A 224 -12.07 -5.90 16.64
CA LEU A 224 -13.27 -6.67 16.30
C LEU A 224 -12.91 -8.03 15.71
N LEU A 225 -11.92 -8.07 14.83
CA LEU A 225 -11.42 -9.29 14.24
C LEU A 225 -10.73 -10.19 15.28
N ASP A 226 -10.00 -9.59 16.22
CA ASP A 226 -9.36 -10.28 17.33
C ASP A 226 -10.41 -10.92 18.26
N ASN A 227 -11.45 -10.20 18.63
CA ASN A 227 -12.56 -10.72 19.43
C ASN A 227 -13.29 -11.86 18.70
N ALA A 228 -13.50 -11.72 17.38
CA ALA A 228 -14.14 -12.75 16.57
C ALA A 228 -13.28 -14.02 16.50
N ALA A 229 -11.98 -13.88 16.31
CA ALA A 229 -11.04 -15.00 16.33
C ALA A 229 -11.00 -15.69 17.70
N GLN A 230 -11.03 -14.91 18.78
CA GLN A 230 -11.05 -15.42 20.16
C GLN A 230 -12.33 -16.19 20.47
N ALA A 231 -13.50 -15.64 20.14
CA ALA A 231 -14.78 -16.30 20.32
C ALA A 231 -14.86 -17.63 19.54
N THR A 232 -14.31 -17.69 18.36
CA THR A 232 -14.26 -18.90 17.53
C THR A 232 -13.28 -19.92 18.10
N PHE A 233 -12.07 -19.50 18.41
CA PHE A 233 -11.00 -20.39 18.82
C PHE A 233 -11.27 -21.06 20.19
N ALA A 234 -11.56 -20.28 21.21
CA ALA A 234 -11.71 -20.77 22.57
C ALA A 234 -13.17 -20.85 23.04
N GLY A 235 -14.09 -20.19 22.34
CA GLY A 235 -15.51 -20.13 22.67
C GLY A 235 -16.42 -21.02 21.83
N ASN A 236 -15.87 -21.77 20.88
CA ASN A 236 -16.63 -22.64 19.94
C ASN A 236 -17.69 -21.88 19.11
N PHE A 237 -17.50 -20.60 18.84
CA PHE A 237 -18.41 -19.82 17.98
C PHE A 237 -18.20 -20.21 16.51
N ALA A 238 -19.25 -20.69 15.85
CA ALA A 238 -19.17 -21.11 14.45
C ALA A 238 -19.24 -19.91 13.49
N ILE A 239 -18.29 -19.79 12.58
CA ILE A 239 -18.20 -18.70 11.59
C ILE A 239 -19.33 -18.79 10.55
N SER A 240 -19.86 -19.97 10.27
CA SER A 240 -20.48 -20.32 9.00
C SER A 240 -21.91 -19.86 8.78
N SER A 241 -22.68 -19.43 9.79
CA SER A 241 -24.13 -19.21 9.60
C SER A 241 -24.60 -17.74 9.71
N THR A 242 -23.78 -16.88 10.26
CA THR A 242 -24.23 -15.53 10.65
C THR A 242 -23.78 -14.42 9.70
N ILE A 243 -22.82 -14.69 8.82
CA ILE A 243 -22.24 -13.69 7.93
C ILE A 243 -22.60 -14.06 6.51
N GLY A 244 -23.62 -13.41 5.96
CA GLY A 244 -23.83 -13.46 4.50
C GLY A 244 -22.52 -13.05 3.79
N ALA A 245 -22.15 -13.75 2.72
CA ALA A 245 -20.98 -13.40 1.93
C ALA A 245 -21.00 -11.89 1.63
N ILE A 246 -19.87 -11.21 1.87
CA ILE A 246 -19.70 -9.87 1.32
C ILE A 246 -19.54 -10.11 -0.17
N ALA A 247 -20.53 -9.69 -0.96
CA ALA A 247 -20.31 -9.46 -2.36
C ALA A 247 -19.32 -8.31 -2.45
N ALA A 248 -18.04 -8.63 -2.38
CA ALA A 248 -17.01 -7.65 -2.63
C ALA A 248 -17.16 -7.21 -4.08
N PRO A 249 -17.41 -5.93 -4.37
CA PRO A 249 -17.26 -5.44 -5.73
C PRO A 249 -15.85 -5.83 -6.16
N ALA A 250 -15.72 -6.49 -7.29
CA ALA A 250 -14.44 -7.01 -7.81
C ALA A 250 -13.35 -5.91 -7.92
N SER A 251 -13.75 -4.65 -7.95
CA SER A 251 -12.89 -3.45 -7.97
C SER A 251 -12.23 -3.11 -6.64
N LEU A 252 -12.73 -3.64 -5.51
CA LEU A 252 -12.18 -3.39 -4.16
C LEU A 252 -11.38 -4.58 -3.61
N ALA A 253 -11.29 -5.66 -4.40
CA ALA A 253 -10.45 -6.76 -4.02
C ALA A 253 -9.02 -6.26 -3.90
N VAL A 254 -8.59 -6.20 -2.65
CA VAL A 254 -7.23 -6.17 -2.16
C VAL A 254 -6.18 -5.91 -3.26
N SER A 255 -5.25 -5.07 -3.00
CA SER A 255 -4.11 -4.68 -3.86
C SER A 255 -3.27 -5.85 -4.42
N PHE A 256 -3.70 -7.10 -4.26
CA PHE A 256 -2.97 -8.30 -4.68
C PHE A 256 -3.86 -9.26 -5.47
N ASP A 257 -3.24 -10.05 -6.36
CA ASP A 257 -3.93 -11.09 -7.12
C ASP A 257 -4.50 -12.22 -6.23
N ALA A 258 -5.36 -13.05 -6.81
CA ALA A 258 -6.03 -14.12 -6.09
C ALA A 258 -5.03 -15.09 -5.44
N THR A 259 -3.91 -15.38 -6.09
CA THR A 259 -2.91 -16.34 -5.60
C THR A 259 -2.26 -15.85 -4.30
N VAL A 260 -1.91 -14.55 -4.23
CA VAL A 260 -1.35 -13.96 -3.01
C VAL A 260 -2.39 -13.94 -1.89
N ARG A 261 -3.64 -13.53 -2.20
CA ARG A 261 -4.73 -13.52 -1.22
C ARG A 261 -5.01 -14.91 -0.65
N ASP A 262 -5.12 -15.91 -1.52
CA ASP A 262 -5.41 -17.29 -1.12
C ASP A 262 -4.27 -17.84 -0.24
N SER A 263 -3.03 -17.54 -0.58
CA SER A 263 -1.88 -17.89 0.26
C SER A 263 -1.97 -17.24 1.65
N VAL A 264 -2.27 -15.95 1.70
CA VAL A 264 -2.36 -15.19 2.96
C VAL A 264 -3.51 -15.67 3.85
N TRP A 265 -4.65 -16.05 3.27
CA TRP A 265 -5.78 -16.56 4.03
C TRP A 265 -5.59 -18.00 4.52
N ASN A 266 -4.92 -18.85 3.73
CA ASN A 266 -4.88 -20.29 4.00
C ASN A 266 -3.60 -20.74 4.71
N GLN A 267 -2.52 -19.92 4.71
CA GLN A 267 -1.24 -20.30 5.33
C GLN A 267 -0.99 -19.48 6.61
N SER A 268 -0.29 -20.09 7.58
CA SER A 268 0.13 -19.37 8.78
C SER A 268 1.20 -18.31 8.44
N PRO A 269 1.41 -17.29 9.30
CA PRO A 269 2.52 -16.34 9.10
C PRO A 269 3.87 -17.00 8.95
N LEU A 270 4.10 -18.10 9.65
CA LEU A 270 5.35 -18.84 9.59
C LEU A 270 5.48 -19.62 8.29
N ASP A 271 4.42 -20.29 7.83
CA ASP A 271 4.42 -21.00 6.54
C ASP A 271 4.64 -20.01 5.39
N LEU A 272 4.00 -18.83 5.45
CA LEU A 272 4.24 -17.74 4.49
C LEU A 272 5.69 -17.29 4.50
N ALA A 273 6.27 -17.08 5.69
CA ALA A 273 7.67 -16.66 5.82
C ALA A 273 8.61 -17.73 5.24
N GLN A 274 8.38 -19.01 5.53
CA GLN A 274 9.18 -20.12 4.98
C GLN A 274 9.06 -20.20 3.44
N ALA A 275 7.84 -20.10 2.93
CA ALA A 275 7.61 -20.12 1.47
C ALA A 275 8.26 -18.93 0.77
N ASN A 276 8.19 -17.74 1.38
CA ASN A 276 8.84 -16.53 0.87
C ASN A 276 10.36 -16.66 0.94
N GLU A 277 10.92 -17.19 2.03
CA GLU A 277 12.34 -17.46 2.17
C GLU A 277 12.86 -18.38 1.05
N GLN A 278 12.20 -19.52 0.84
CA GLN A 278 12.58 -20.47 -0.20
C GLN A 278 12.58 -19.84 -1.60
N LYS A 279 11.54 -19.07 -1.92
CA LYS A 279 11.42 -18.36 -3.21
C LYS A 279 12.52 -17.33 -3.40
N LEU A 280 12.83 -16.52 -2.38
CA LEU A 280 13.85 -15.48 -2.46
C LEU A 280 15.27 -16.08 -2.54
N LEU A 281 15.55 -17.16 -1.81
CA LEU A 281 16.81 -17.90 -1.92
C LEU A 281 16.98 -18.51 -3.33
N ALA A 282 15.89 -19.05 -3.92
CA ALA A 282 15.91 -19.58 -5.29
C ALA A 282 16.18 -18.50 -6.35
N LEU A 283 15.83 -17.24 -6.06
CA LEU A 283 16.17 -16.07 -6.90
C LEU A 283 17.61 -15.57 -6.67
N GLY A 284 18.39 -16.20 -5.78
CA GLY A 284 19.78 -15.86 -5.50
C GLY A 284 19.96 -14.72 -4.48
N VAL A 285 18.93 -14.37 -3.71
CA VAL A 285 19.04 -13.37 -2.65
C VAL A 285 19.82 -13.97 -1.47
N ASP A 286 20.77 -13.19 -0.90
CA ASP A 286 21.54 -13.60 0.26
C ASP A 286 20.64 -13.94 1.46
N ALA A 287 20.93 -15.06 2.15
CA ALA A 287 20.11 -15.58 3.23
C ALA A 287 19.99 -14.62 4.43
N ARG A 288 21.02 -13.79 4.70
CA ARG A 288 20.95 -12.76 5.76
C ARG A 288 19.95 -11.66 5.37
N VAL A 289 20.04 -11.20 4.13
CA VAL A 289 19.15 -10.18 3.59
C VAL A 289 17.69 -10.64 3.62
N VAL A 290 17.44 -11.91 3.25
CA VAL A 290 16.09 -12.51 3.32
C VAL A 290 15.59 -12.53 4.77
N ARG A 291 16.41 -12.93 5.73
CA ARG A 291 16.02 -12.94 7.16
C ARG A 291 15.71 -11.54 7.67
N ASP A 292 16.55 -10.54 7.33
CA ASP A 292 16.32 -9.15 7.74
C ASP A 292 15.01 -8.61 7.18
N PHE A 293 14.70 -8.91 5.93
CA PHE A 293 13.44 -8.57 5.31
C PHE A 293 12.23 -9.23 6.01
N LEU A 294 12.29 -10.54 6.25
CA LEU A 294 11.19 -11.28 6.88
C LEU A 294 10.97 -10.88 8.35
N ARG A 295 11.96 -10.28 9.01
CA ARG A 295 11.83 -9.68 10.35
C ARG A 295 11.35 -8.23 10.35
N SER A 296 11.22 -7.62 9.17
CA SER A 296 10.76 -6.23 9.08
C SER A 296 9.32 -6.11 9.56
N LYS A 297 9.08 -5.33 10.61
CA LYS A 297 7.74 -5.08 11.16
C LYS A 297 6.84 -4.27 10.23
N TRP A 298 7.43 -3.55 9.27
CA TRP A 298 6.70 -2.71 8.33
C TRP A 298 6.19 -3.47 7.10
N PHE A 299 6.72 -4.67 6.87
CA PHE A 299 6.20 -5.58 5.87
C PHE A 299 5.36 -6.65 6.56
N THR A 300 4.03 -6.46 6.58
CA THR A 300 3.11 -7.50 7.05
C THR A 300 3.29 -8.79 6.24
N PRO A 301 2.87 -9.96 6.74
CA PRO A 301 2.91 -11.20 5.95
C PRO A 301 2.29 -11.06 4.55
N THR A 302 1.25 -10.25 4.40
CA THR A 302 0.65 -9.90 3.10
C THR A 302 1.61 -9.15 2.20
N LEU A 303 2.27 -8.10 2.69
CA LEU A 303 3.22 -7.31 1.91
C LEU A 303 4.49 -8.09 1.57
N GLN A 304 4.98 -8.94 2.50
CA GLN A 304 6.11 -9.85 2.24
C GLN A 304 5.78 -10.83 1.11
N THR A 305 4.61 -11.46 1.18
CA THR A 305 4.16 -12.42 0.16
C THR A 305 3.92 -11.74 -1.17
N GLY A 306 3.31 -10.55 -1.17
CA GLY A 306 3.07 -9.76 -2.38
C GLY A 306 4.36 -9.32 -3.08
N LEU A 307 5.35 -8.82 -2.33
CA LEU A 307 6.65 -8.46 -2.89
C LEU A 307 7.38 -9.68 -3.45
N THR A 308 7.43 -10.77 -2.68
CA THR A 308 8.07 -12.01 -3.11
C THR A 308 7.43 -12.57 -4.37
N ALA A 309 6.10 -12.62 -4.43
CA ALA A 309 5.37 -13.07 -5.62
C ALA A 309 5.67 -12.20 -6.85
N ALA A 310 5.72 -10.87 -6.68
CA ALA A 310 6.10 -9.96 -7.75
C ALA A 310 7.53 -10.22 -8.25
N LEU A 311 8.48 -10.40 -7.35
CA LEU A 311 9.89 -10.66 -7.72
C LEU A 311 10.08 -12.00 -8.44
N VAL A 312 9.32 -13.03 -8.06
CA VAL A 312 9.36 -14.34 -8.75
C VAL A 312 8.96 -14.22 -10.22
N ARG A 313 8.03 -13.33 -10.55
CA ARG A 313 7.55 -13.11 -11.93
C ARG A 313 8.61 -12.52 -12.87
N PHE A 314 9.63 -11.85 -12.35
CA PHE A 314 10.77 -11.44 -13.19
C PHE A 314 11.66 -12.62 -13.63
N GLY A 315 11.57 -13.77 -12.98
CA GLY A 315 12.51 -14.85 -13.20
C GLY A 315 13.92 -14.51 -12.72
N LYS A 316 14.92 -15.08 -13.39
CA LYS A 316 16.33 -14.86 -13.05
C LYS A 316 16.88 -13.61 -13.74
N ILE A 317 16.67 -12.44 -13.15
CA ILE A 317 17.30 -11.19 -13.57
C ILE A 317 18.24 -10.65 -12.49
N GLY A 318 19.18 -9.78 -12.87
CA GLY A 318 20.13 -9.21 -11.91
C GLY A 318 19.47 -8.20 -10.96
N GLY A 319 19.98 -8.08 -9.73
CA GLY A 319 19.67 -7.00 -8.80
C GLY A 319 18.41 -7.19 -7.92
N ILE A 320 17.80 -8.37 -7.92
CA ILE A 320 16.66 -8.67 -7.03
C ILE A 320 17.04 -8.48 -5.55
N ASP A 321 18.26 -8.84 -5.18
CA ASP A 321 18.81 -8.66 -3.82
C ASP A 321 18.80 -7.19 -3.37
N ALA A 322 19.04 -6.24 -4.29
CA ALA A 322 18.98 -4.81 -3.99
C ALA A 322 17.56 -4.37 -3.58
N VAL A 323 16.52 -4.94 -4.19
CA VAL A 323 15.12 -4.67 -3.82
C VAL A 323 14.85 -5.18 -2.40
N ILE A 324 15.27 -6.40 -2.08
CA ILE A 324 15.05 -6.98 -0.75
C ILE A 324 15.87 -6.25 0.33
N ARG A 325 17.10 -5.81 0.03
CA ARG A 325 17.87 -4.93 0.95
C ARG A 325 17.14 -3.63 1.23
N ALA A 326 16.59 -2.98 0.21
CA ALA A 326 15.80 -1.77 0.38
C ALA A 326 14.54 -2.02 1.21
N ALA A 327 13.85 -3.15 0.99
CA ALA A 327 12.69 -3.55 1.78
C ALA A 327 13.05 -3.78 3.26
N ALA A 328 14.16 -4.47 3.55
CA ALA A 328 14.59 -4.79 4.91
C ALA A 328 14.82 -3.55 5.79
N VAL A 329 15.27 -2.43 5.20
CA VAL A 329 15.52 -1.17 5.92
C VAL A 329 14.39 -0.15 5.83
N THR A 330 13.35 -0.47 5.09
CA THR A 330 12.19 0.42 4.90
C THR A 330 11.41 0.55 6.20
N GLN A 331 11.06 1.79 6.55
CA GLN A 331 10.24 2.14 7.71
C GLN A 331 8.96 2.85 7.26
N GLY A 332 7.83 2.47 7.86
CA GLY A 332 6.50 3.00 7.55
C GLY A 332 5.73 2.15 6.54
N GLU A 333 4.43 1.94 6.82
CA GLU A 333 3.54 1.13 5.97
C GLU A 333 3.36 1.75 4.58
N THR A 334 3.22 3.07 4.49
CA THR A 334 3.10 3.80 3.21
C THR A 334 4.30 3.53 2.30
N ARG A 335 5.52 3.55 2.85
CA ARG A 335 6.76 3.27 2.09
C ARG A 335 6.88 1.80 1.70
N ALA A 336 6.48 0.88 2.59
CA ALA A 336 6.45 -0.55 2.27
C ALA A 336 5.49 -0.84 1.10
N ARG A 337 4.27 -0.30 1.14
CA ARG A 337 3.29 -0.40 0.05
C ARG A 337 3.81 0.26 -1.24
N PHE A 338 4.40 1.45 -1.13
CA PHE A 338 5.02 2.10 -2.28
C PHE A 338 6.03 1.20 -2.99
N LEU A 339 6.94 0.56 -2.23
CA LEU A 339 7.93 -0.34 -2.83
C LEU A 339 7.27 -1.55 -3.49
N VAL A 340 6.32 -2.20 -2.82
CA VAL A 340 5.59 -3.36 -3.36
C VAL A 340 4.88 -2.99 -4.65
N ASP A 341 4.10 -1.92 -4.67
CA ASP A 341 3.32 -1.52 -5.84
C ASP A 341 4.21 -1.01 -6.98
N SER A 342 5.31 -0.30 -6.66
CA SER A 342 6.30 0.11 -7.66
C SER A 342 6.97 -1.10 -8.32
N VAL A 343 7.32 -2.13 -7.56
CA VAL A 343 7.87 -3.38 -8.11
C VAL A 343 6.83 -4.10 -8.98
N ARG A 344 5.57 -4.15 -8.55
CA ARG A 344 4.48 -4.75 -9.34
C ARG A 344 4.26 -4.02 -10.67
N MET A 345 4.35 -2.69 -10.70
CA MET A 345 4.31 -1.92 -11.95
C MET A 345 5.46 -2.29 -12.88
N LEU A 346 6.68 -2.47 -12.35
CA LEU A 346 7.81 -2.95 -13.16
C LEU A 346 7.60 -4.37 -13.69
N VAL A 347 6.99 -5.27 -12.91
CA VAL A 347 6.62 -6.61 -13.36
C VAL A 347 5.68 -6.53 -14.55
N LEU A 348 4.62 -5.74 -14.44
CA LEU A 348 3.67 -5.56 -15.54
C LEU A 348 4.33 -4.99 -16.80
N HIS A 349 5.27 -4.08 -16.64
CA HIS A 349 6.06 -3.57 -17.76
C HIS A 349 6.96 -4.66 -18.35
N HIS A 350 7.66 -5.43 -17.51
CA HIS A 350 8.52 -6.54 -17.93
C HIS A 350 7.77 -7.57 -18.79
N GLU A 351 6.53 -7.91 -18.38
CA GLU A 351 5.72 -8.91 -19.06
C GLU A 351 5.02 -8.41 -20.32
N LYS A 352 4.57 -7.14 -20.31
CA LYS A 352 3.69 -6.63 -21.38
C LYS A 352 4.37 -5.71 -22.38
N SER A 353 5.41 -4.99 -21.96
CA SER A 353 6.00 -3.91 -22.77
C SER A 353 7.43 -4.18 -23.21
N GLY A 354 8.20 -4.93 -22.43
CA GLY A 354 9.57 -5.29 -22.76
C GLY A 354 10.34 -5.87 -21.60
N PRO A 355 11.08 -6.97 -21.83
CA PRO A 355 11.79 -7.65 -20.77
C PRO A 355 12.94 -6.80 -20.19
N LEU A 356 13.01 -6.76 -18.87
CA LEU A 356 14.11 -6.17 -18.11
C LEU A 356 15.25 -7.18 -17.96
N ALA A 357 16.48 -6.73 -18.06
CA ALA A 357 17.68 -7.54 -17.82
C ALA A 357 18.11 -7.51 -16.35
N SER A 358 17.85 -6.39 -15.66
CA SER A 358 18.17 -6.24 -14.24
C SER A 358 17.29 -5.16 -13.58
N ILE A 359 17.31 -5.15 -12.26
CA ILE A 359 16.74 -4.10 -11.42
C ILE A 359 17.85 -3.47 -10.59
N LYS A 360 17.85 -2.17 -10.45
CA LYS A 360 18.66 -1.43 -9.49
C LYS A 360 17.76 -0.55 -8.63
N MET A 361 18.26 -0.09 -7.50
CA MET A 361 17.53 0.81 -6.61
C MET A 361 18.14 2.20 -6.62
N SER A 362 17.29 3.23 -6.74
CA SER A 362 17.66 4.62 -6.46
C SER A 362 16.94 5.03 -5.18
N ASN A 363 17.58 4.85 -4.03
CA ASN A 363 16.96 4.82 -2.71
C ASN A 363 15.84 3.76 -2.66
N LEU A 364 14.58 4.18 -2.45
CA LEU A 364 13.42 3.28 -2.42
C LEU A 364 12.74 3.10 -3.79
N VAL A 365 13.22 3.79 -4.83
CA VAL A 365 12.63 3.73 -6.17
C VAL A 365 13.27 2.62 -6.99
N PRO A 366 12.50 1.61 -7.44
CA PRO A 366 13.02 0.55 -8.29
C PRO A 366 13.18 1.04 -9.74
N VAL A 367 14.30 0.66 -10.34
CA VAL A 367 14.72 1.04 -11.68
C VAL A 367 15.02 -0.21 -12.49
N GLY A 368 14.17 -0.55 -13.42
CA GLY A 368 14.42 -1.60 -14.39
C GLY A 368 15.41 -1.14 -15.45
N VAL A 369 16.30 -2.04 -15.85
CA VAL A 369 17.27 -1.83 -16.92
C VAL A 369 17.02 -2.87 -18.00
N THR A 370 16.84 -2.44 -19.23
CA THR A 370 16.68 -3.32 -20.40
C THR A 370 18.05 -3.79 -20.93
N LYS A 371 18.06 -4.76 -21.84
CA LYS A 371 19.33 -5.28 -22.42
C LYS A 371 20.13 -4.22 -23.19
N ASP A 372 19.46 -3.26 -23.80
CA ASP A 372 20.05 -2.12 -24.53
C ASP A 372 20.39 -0.92 -23.62
N GLY A 373 20.18 -1.06 -22.32
CA GLY A 373 20.53 -0.04 -21.33
C GLY A 373 19.50 1.07 -21.14
N ALA A 374 18.28 0.94 -21.69
CA ALA A 374 17.19 1.84 -21.39
C ALA A 374 16.72 1.67 -19.93
N LEU A 375 16.26 2.76 -19.33
CA LEU A 375 15.79 2.76 -17.93
C LEU A 375 14.26 2.84 -17.88
N VAL A 376 13.69 2.02 -17.05
CA VAL A 376 12.25 2.04 -16.71
C VAL A 376 12.13 2.23 -15.21
N VAL A 377 11.71 3.40 -14.81
CA VAL A 377 11.48 3.74 -13.40
C VAL A 377 10.01 3.64 -13.09
N SER A 378 9.64 3.03 -12.00
CA SER A 378 8.25 2.98 -11.54
C SER A 378 8.08 3.62 -10.17
N VAL A 379 7.07 4.48 -10.06
CA VAL A 379 6.71 5.17 -8.82
C VAL A 379 5.21 5.03 -8.56
N ALA A 380 4.88 4.29 -7.51
CA ALA A 380 3.49 4.04 -7.11
C ALA A 380 2.95 5.19 -6.25
N VAL A 381 2.95 6.41 -6.80
CA VAL A 381 2.46 7.63 -6.15
C VAL A 381 1.10 8.04 -6.73
N ASP A 382 0.31 8.82 -5.99
CA ASP A 382 -1.02 9.26 -6.42
C ASP A 382 -0.96 10.49 -7.31
N TYR A 383 -0.02 11.40 -7.04
CA TYR A 383 0.14 12.63 -7.81
C TYR A 383 1.60 13.09 -7.82
N ALA A 384 2.22 13.07 -9.00
CA ALA A 384 3.58 13.54 -9.19
C ALA A 384 3.56 15.03 -9.59
N SER A 385 4.04 15.91 -8.70
CA SER A 385 4.27 17.34 -8.94
C SER A 385 5.75 17.63 -9.15
N TRP A 386 6.07 18.79 -9.74
CA TRP A 386 7.44 19.25 -9.92
C TRP A 386 7.93 20.01 -8.70
N ASP A 387 8.56 19.33 -7.78
CA ASP A 387 9.18 19.90 -6.60
C ASP A 387 10.71 19.70 -6.61
N LYS A 388 11.38 20.12 -5.53
CA LYS A 388 12.82 19.95 -5.37
C LYS A 388 13.23 18.46 -5.38
N GLY A 389 12.36 17.57 -4.87
CA GLY A 389 12.59 16.13 -4.86
C GLY A 389 12.58 15.54 -6.27
N ALA A 390 11.56 15.88 -7.07
CA ALA A 390 11.44 15.48 -8.46
C ALA A 390 12.61 16.01 -9.31
N ALA A 391 12.99 17.28 -9.16
CA ALA A 391 14.13 17.87 -9.85
C ALA A 391 15.44 17.14 -9.47
N SER A 392 15.70 16.94 -8.18
CA SER A 392 16.90 16.23 -7.73
C SER A 392 16.93 14.78 -8.20
N PHE A 393 15.77 14.13 -8.35
CA PHE A 393 15.69 12.77 -8.88
C PHE A 393 16.20 12.70 -10.31
N THR A 394 15.86 13.67 -11.17
CA THR A 394 16.25 13.65 -12.60
C THR A 394 17.75 13.79 -12.85
N THR A 395 18.50 14.34 -11.88
CA THR A 395 19.95 14.62 -11.98
C THR A 395 20.83 13.53 -11.35
N ARG A 396 20.24 12.46 -10.82
CA ARG A 396 20.99 11.38 -10.17
C ARG A 396 21.84 10.62 -11.16
N LYS A 397 23.11 10.41 -10.82
CA LYS A 397 24.08 9.74 -11.69
C LYS A 397 23.67 8.32 -12.08
N GLU A 398 23.04 7.58 -11.17
CA GLU A 398 22.53 6.23 -11.41
C GLU A 398 21.35 6.18 -12.39
N LEU A 399 20.74 7.32 -12.71
CA LEU A 399 19.64 7.44 -13.67
C LEU A 399 20.10 7.97 -15.04
N THR A 400 21.37 7.79 -15.36
CA THR A 400 21.91 8.12 -16.69
C THR A 400 21.64 6.96 -17.64
N GLY A 401 20.95 7.20 -18.75
CA GLY A 401 20.61 6.21 -19.78
C GLY A 401 20.18 6.89 -21.08
N LYS A 402 20.30 6.17 -22.21
CA LYS A 402 19.93 6.68 -23.55
C LYS A 402 18.43 6.96 -23.66
N GLN A 403 17.61 6.09 -23.08
CA GLN A 403 16.15 6.22 -23.03
C GLN A 403 15.72 6.05 -21.58
N LYS A 404 14.81 6.90 -21.14
CA LYS A 404 14.30 6.90 -19.76
C LYS A 404 12.78 6.97 -19.77
N THR A 405 12.14 5.97 -19.19
CA THR A 405 10.68 5.92 -19.02
C THR A 405 10.35 6.00 -17.55
N LEU A 406 9.42 6.89 -17.18
CA LEU A 406 8.85 6.99 -15.84
C LEU A 406 7.41 6.51 -15.86
N LEU A 407 7.13 5.43 -15.13
CA LEU A 407 5.79 4.91 -14.89
C LEU A 407 5.27 5.52 -13.59
N VAL A 408 4.13 6.20 -13.64
CA VAL A 408 3.47 6.81 -12.47
C VAL A 408 2.13 6.13 -12.26
N ALA A 409 1.85 5.63 -11.06
CA ALA A 409 0.59 4.96 -10.76
C ALA A 409 -0.62 5.89 -10.87
N GLY A 410 -0.50 7.11 -10.37
CA GLY A 410 -1.54 8.12 -10.39
C GLY A 410 -1.39 9.14 -11.50
N LYS A 411 -1.71 10.39 -11.19
CA LYS A 411 -1.64 11.54 -12.10
C LYS A 411 -0.30 12.27 -11.99
N THR A 412 -0.05 13.12 -12.98
CA THR A 412 1.15 13.98 -13.03
C THR A 412 0.70 15.42 -13.31
N SER A 413 1.27 16.40 -12.65
CA SER A 413 1.02 17.80 -13.00
C SER A 413 1.53 18.12 -14.41
N ALA A 414 0.93 19.11 -15.07
CA ALA A 414 1.36 19.56 -16.37
C ALA A 414 2.83 20.02 -16.35
N ARG A 415 3.23 20.70 -15.28
CA ARG A 415 4.60 21.16 -15.10
C ARG A 415 5.58 19.99 -14.90
N ALA A 416 5.23 19.02 -14.05
CA ALA A 416 6.08 17.84 -13.89
C ALA A 416 6.28 17.07 -15.20
N GLN A 417 5.24 16.96 -16.03
CA GLN A 417 5.35 16.36 -17.37
C GLN A 417 6.33 17.14 -18.26
N GLN A 418 6.21 18.47 -18.28
CA GLN A 418 7.09 19.32 -19.10
C GLN A 418 8.55 19.24 -18.63
N GLU A 419 8.81 19.38 -17.34
CA GLU A 419 10.17 19.39 -16.80
C GLU A 419 10.83 18.00 -16.90
N LEU A 420 10.08 16.94 -16.67
CA LEU A 420 10.56 15.57 -16.90
C LEU A 420 10.88 15.33 -18.38
N ALA A 421 10.04 15.81 -19.30
CA ALA A 421 10.30 15.70 -20.74
C ALA A 421 11.58 16.47 -21.14
N LYS A 422 11.77 17.69 -20.63
CA LYS A 422 13.03 18.47 -20.83
C LYS A 422 14.25 17.72 -20.30
N ALA A 423 14.11 16.98 -19.20
CA ALA A 423 15.17 16.12 -18.63
C ALA A 423 15.33 14.78 -19.37
N GLY A 424 14.65 14.57 -20.48
CA GLY A 424 14.74 13.39 -21.35
C GLY A 424 13.95 12.17 -20.87
N TRP A 425 12.90 12.37 -20.07
CA TRP A 425 12.01 11.31 -19.58
C TRP A 425 10.74 11.20 -20.41
N THR A 426 10.37 9.99 -20.79
CA THR A 426 9.02 9.68 -21.27
C THR A 426 8.16 9.31 -20.08
N VAL A 427 7.12 10.09 -19.79
CA VAL A 427 6.23 9.88 -18.64
C VAL A 427 4.97 9.13 -19.06
N LYS A 428 4.66 8.03 -18.38
CA LYS A 428 3.41 7.26 -18.53
C LYS A 428 2.66 7.30 -17.21
N ALA A 429 1.62 8.11 -17.10
CA ALA A 429 0.75 8.21 -15.93
C ALA A 429 -0.42 7.21 -15.98
N GLY A 430 -1.09 6.97 -14.84
CA GLY A 430 -2.23 6.05 -14.75
C GLY A 430 -1.85 4.56 -14.79
N GLN A 431 -0.61 4.22 -14.46
CA GLN A 431 -0.06 2.85 -14.55
C GLN A 431 -0.24 2.07 -13.24
N ARG A 432 -1.45 2.02 -12.67
CA ARG A 432 -1.69 1.25 -11.42
C ARG A 432 -1.52 -0.24 -11.65
N PRO A 433 -0.91 -1.02 -10.68
CA PRO A 433 -0.72 -2.46 -10.77
C PRO A 433 -2.00 -3.25 -10.58
#